data_09c71521b3fa0f924a5eded9e1092b3e
#
_entry.id   09c71521b3fa0f924a5eded9e1092b3e
#
_cell.length_a   1.000
_cell.length_b   1.000
_cell.length_c   1.000
_cell.angle_alpha   90.00
_cell.angle_beta   90.00
_cell.angle_gamma   90.00
#
_symmetry.space_group_name_H-M   'P 1'
#
loop_
_entity.id
_entity.type
_entity.pdbx_description
1 polymer ?
#
loop_
_entity_poly.entity_id
_entity_poly.type
_entity_poly.pdbx_seq_one_letter_code
_entity_poly.pdbx_strand_id
1 'polypeptide(L)'
;MALDKNIRADFVSLNMVLHHNPIPGDIIKHCADLLTDHGVLLITDLCAHDQDWVKQACGDLWLGFDPREITDWAEIAGLTEGNSLFLTQRNGFRIQLRQFKKAATTN
;
A
#
# COMPACT_ATOMS: atom_id res chain seq x y z
N MET A 1 9.40 9.14 10.72
CA MET A 1 8.29 10.04 11.09
C MET A 1 7.61 9.52 12.35
N ALA A 2 7.54 10.35 13.36
CA ALA A 2 6.82 9.99 14.58
C ALA A 2 5.33 10.27 14.37
N LEU A 3 4.53 9.25 14.63
CA LEU A 3 3.08 9.36 14.50
C LEU A 3 2.47 9.58 15.88
N ASP A 4 1.70 10.64 16.01
CA ASP A 4 0.97 10.92 17.24
C ASP A 4 -0.18 9.93 17.37
N LYS A 5 -0.27 9.24 18.49
CA LYS A 5 -1.32 8.25 18.75
C LYS A 5 -2.72 8.84 18.76
N ASN A 6 -2.81 10.15 18.96
CA ASN A 6 -4.11 10.83 19.01
C ASN A 6 -4.60 11.25 17.62
N ILE A 7 -3.76 11.12 16.59
CA ILE A 7 -4.15 11.46 15.23
C ILE A 7 -5.00 10.34 14.65
N ARG A 8 -6.14 10.70 14.10
CA ARG A 8 -7.02 9.79 13.38
C ARG A 8 -7.35 10.38 12.04
N ALA A 9 -7.54 9.52 11.05
CA ALA A 9 -7.83 9.96 9.69
C ALA A 9 -8.91 9.08 9.08
N ASP A 10 -9.80 9.71 8.32
CA ASP A 10 -10.81 8.97 7.55
C ASP A 10 -10.25 8.47 6.24
N PHE A 11 -9.13 9.01 5.79
CA PHE A 11 -8.50 8.66 4.53
C PHE A 11 -6.99 8.83 4.65
N VAL A 12 -6.26 7.80 4.22
CA VAL A 12 -4.80 7.85 4.13
C VAL A 12 -4.39 7.38 2.73
N SER A 13 -3.44 8.07 2.13
CA SER A 13 -2.94 7.72 0.80
C SER A 13 -1.43 7.45 0.87
N LEU A 14 -1.01 6.33 0.32
CA LEU A 14 0.40 5.97 0.14
C LEU A 14 0.70 5.95 -1.34
N ASN A 15 1.34 7.01 -1.84
CA ASN A 15 1.59 7.16 -3.26
C ASN A 15 3.06 6.88 -3.56
N MET A 16 3.36 5.72 -4.14
CA MET A 16 4.71 5.31 -4.55
C MET A 16 5.69 5.30 -3.38
N VAL A 17 5.23 4.90 -2.20
CA VAL A 17 6.02 4.93 -0.96
C VAL A 17 6.52 3.55 -0.59
N LEU A 18 5.72 2.51 -0.80
CA LEU A 18 6.01 1.18 -0.26
C LEU A 18 7.30 0.59 -0.83
N HIS A 19 7.57 0.80 -2.12
CA HIS A 19 8.75 0.18 -2.74
C HIS A 19 10.07 0.76 -2.25
N HIS A 20 10.04 1.86 -1.50
CA HIS A 20 11.23 2.43 -0.88
C HIS A 20 11.45 1.95 0.56
N ASN A 21 10.53 1.16 1.10
CA ASN A 21 10.60 0.72 2.49
C ASN A 21 11.06 -0.73 2.58
N PRO A 22 11.94 -1.06 3.54
CA PRO A 22 12.39 -2.45 3.72
C PRO A 22 11.29 -3.36 4.28
N ILE A 23 10.32 -2.81 4.99
CA ILE A 23 9.22 -3.59 5.58
C ILE A 23 7.89 -2.92 5.26
N PRO A 24 7.38 -3.10 4.00
CA PRO A 24 6.15 -2.42 3.58
C PRO A 24 4.92 -2.77 4.43
N GLY A 25 4.85 -3.98 4.94
CA GLY A 25 3.74 -4.39 5.79
C GLY A 25 3.59 -3.55 7.05
N ASP A 26 4.70 -3.08 7.62
CA ASP A 26 4.66 -2.20 8.79
C ASP A 26 4.04 -0.85 8.48
N ILE A 27 4.33 -0.31 7.30
CA ILE A 27 3.75 0.96 6.86
C ILE A 27 2.23 0.81 6.75
N ILE A 28 1.77 -0.28 6.16
CA ILE A 28 0.34 -0.55 6.01
C ILE A 28 -0.31 -0.67 7.39
N LYS A 29 0.34 -1.36 8.32
CA LYS A 29 -0.18 -1.52 9.67
C LYS A 29 -0.30 -0.17 10.40
N HIS A 30 0.72 0.67 10.28
CA HIS A 30 0.67 1.99 10.90
C HIS A 30 -0.47 2.83 10.32
N CYS A 31 -0.68 2.77 9.01
CA CYS A 31 -1.79 3.48 8.37
C CYS A 31 -3.13 2.95 8.87
N ALA A 32 -3.24 1.63 9.02
CA ALA A 32 -4.47 1.03 9.54
C ALA A 32 -4.78 1.52 10.95
N ASP A 33 -3.74 1.67 11.78
CA ASP A 33 -3.91 2.16 13.14
C ASP A 33 -4.36 3.62 13.18
N LEU A 34 -4.02 4.41 12.15
CA LEU A 34 -4.44 5.79 12.05
C LEU A 34 -5.88 5.95 11.57
N LEU A 35 -6.41 4.95 10.87
CA LEU A 35 -7.74 5.05 10.29
C LEU A 35 -8.83 4.97 11.33
N THR A 36 -9.85 5.82 11.16
CA THR A 36 -11.11 5.69 11.91
C THR A 36 -11.90 4.51 11.38
N ASP A 37 -12.94 4.10 12.10
CA ASP A 37 -13.84 3.07 11.61
C ASP A 37 -14.41 3.50 10.25
N HIS A 38 -14.45 2.57 9.31
CA HIS A 38 -14.85 2.82 7.92
C HIS A 38 -13.88 3.75 7.16
N GLY A 39 -12.71 4.04 7.73
CA GLY A 39 -11.68 4.81 7.03
C GLY A 39 -11.11 4.04 5.85
N VAL A 40 -10.52 4.77 4.90
CA VAL A 40 -10.02 4.20 3.65
C VAL A 40 -8.52 4.45 3.52
N LEU A 41 -7.80 3.39 3.16
CA LEU A 41 -6.39 3.46 2.77
C LEU A 41 -6.29 3.25 1.27
N LEU A 42 -5.69 4.21 0.58
CA LEU A 42 -5.43 4.10 -0.85
C LEU A 42 -3.93 3.88 -1.06
N ILE A 43 -3.58 2.78 -1.71
CA ILE A 43 -2.19 2.47 -2.02
C ILE A 43 -2.01 2.54 -3.54
N THR A 44 -1.04 3.34 -3.97
CA THR A 44 -0.62 3.42 -5.37
C THR A 44 0.84 3.02 -5.42
N ASP A 45 1.16 1.94 -6.15
CA ASP A 45 2.54 1.48 -6.26
C ASP A 45 2.71 0.61 -7.50
N LEU A 46 3.93 0.18 -7.73
CA LEU A 46 4.27 -0.63 -8.89
C LEU A 46 3.84 -2.07 -8.69
N CYS A 47 3.39 -2.72 -9.77
CA CYS A 47 3.22 -4.16 -9.80
C CYS A 47 4.58 -4.82 -10.02
N ALA A 48 4.71 -6.06 -9.52
CA ALA A 48 5.92 -6.85 -9.74
C ALA A 48 6.15 -7.05 -11.24
N HIS A 49 7.42 -7.03 -11.65
CA HIS A 49 7.82 -7.22 -13.04
C HIS A 49 9.21 -7.84 -13.08
N ASP A 50 9.63 -8.28 -14.29
CA ASP A 50 10.87 -9.02 -14.47
C ASP A 50 12.04 -8.14 -14.95
N GLN A 51 11.90 -6.83 -14.91
CA GLN A 51 12.90 -5.93 -15.44
C GLN A 51 13.95 -5.57 -14.38
N ASP A 52 14.96 -6.41 -14.26
CA ASP A 52 16.01 -6.27 -13.23
C ASP A 52 16.73 -4.93 -13.32
N TRP A 53 16.84 -4.35 -14.53
CA TRP A 53 17.55 -3.10 -14.73
C TRP A 53 16.90 -1.93 -13.93
N VAL A 54 15.62 -2.03 -13.65
CA VAL A 54 14.92 -0.98 -12.91
C VAL A 54 15.49 -0.84 -11.51
N LYS A 55 15.77 -1.95 -10.85
CA LYS A 55 16.34 -1.93 -9.51
C LYS A 55 17.70 -1.25 -9.49
N GLN A 56 18.52 -1.51 -10.49
CA GLN A 56 19.84 -0.91 -10.60
C GLN A 56 19.76 0.58 -10.94
N ALA A 57 18.83 0.95 -11.81
CA ALA A 57 18.72 2.32 -12.27
C ALA A 57 18.10 3.25 -11.21
N CYS A 58 17.13 2.74 -10.46
CA CYS A 58 16.37 3.57 -9.51
C CYS A 58 16.79 3.39 -8.06
N GLY A 59 17.55 2.35 -7.74
CA GLY A 59 17.96 2.07 -6.38
C GLY A 59 16.81 1.64 -5.46
N ASP A 60 15.70 1.23 -6.04
CA ASP A 60 14.54 0.80 -5.26
C ASP A 60 14.83 -0.53 -4.55
N LEU A 61 14.26 -0.68 -3.35
CA LEU A 61 14.37 -1.92 -2.59
C LEU A 61 13.52 -3.04 -3.18
N TRP A 62 12.45 -2.66 -3.89
CA TRP A 62 11.51 -3.61 -4.47
C TRP A 62 11.32 -3.30 -5.95
N LEU A 63 11.15 -4.34 -6.76
CA LEU A 63 10.82 -4.20 -8.19
C LEU A 63 9.33 -3.99 -8.41
N GLY A 64 8.58 -3.82 -7.34
CA GLY A 64 7.14 -3.74 -7.35
C GLY A 64 6.56 -4.86 -6.49
N PHE A 65 5.26 -4.92 -6.40
CA PHE A 65 4.58 -5.88 -5.54
C PHE A 65 3.57 -6.69 -6.33
N ASP A 66 3.51 -7.99 -6.03
CA ASP A 66 2.37 -8.79 -6.45
C ASP A 66 1.13 -8.23 -5.75
N PRO A 67 0.02 -8.02 -6.48
CA PRO A 67 -1.18 -7.50 -5.85
C PRO A 67 -1.62 -8.30 -4.62
N ARG A 68 -1.38 -9.61 -4.63
CA ARG A 68 -1.74 -10.46 -3.50
C ARG A 68 -0.91 -10.15 -2.25
N GLU A 69 0.33 -9.77 -2.41
CA GLU A 69 1.16 -9.39 -1.27
C GLU A 69 0.58 -8.19 -0.54
N ILE A 70 0.15 -7.17 -1.28
CA ILE A 70 -0.46 -5.98 -0.68
C ILE A 70 -1.77 -6.36 0.00
N THR A 71 -2.58 -7.20 -0.64
CA THR A 71 -3.83 -7.67 -0.05
C THR A 71 -3.57 -8.42 1.27
N ASP A 72 -2.57 -9.29 1.29
CA ASP A 72 -2.25 -10.06 2.50
C ASP A 72 -1.80 -9.15 3.64
N TRP A 73 -0.94 -8.18 3.35
CA TRP A 73 -0.49 -7.23 4.37
C TRP A 73 -1.65 -6.40 4.92
N ALA A 74 -2.56 -5.97 4.05
CA ALA A 74 -3.72 -5.19 4.45
C ALA A 74 -4.67 -6.03 5.33
N GLU A 75 -4.91 -7.28 4.95
CA GLU A 75 -5.77 -8.17 5.73
C GLU A 75 -5.18 -8.45 7.11
N ILE A 76 -3.88 -8.68 7.19
CA ILE A 76 -3.19 -8.87 8.47
C ILE A 76 -3.35 -7.63 9.35
N ALA A 77 -3.39 -6.45 8.75
CA ALA A 77 -3.57 -5.20 9.47
C ALA A 77 -5.03 -4.92 9.83
N GLY A 78 -5.96 -5.79 9.46
CA GLY A 78 -7.37 -5.64 9.79
C GLY A 78 -8.18 -4.86 8.76
N LEU A 79 -7.64 -4.72 7.55
CA LEU A 79 -8.33 -4.00 6.48
C LEU A 79 -9.01 -4.98 5.54
N THR A 80 -10.04 -4.49 4.84
CA THR A 80 -10.78 -5.27 3.84
C THR A 80 -10.51 -4.68 2.47
N GLU A 81 -10.22 -5.54 1.50
CA GLU A 81 -9.98 -5.09 0.13
C GLU A 81 -11.24 -4.50 -0.48
N GLY A 82 -11.09 -3.30 -1.06
CA GLY A 82 -12.14 -2.67 -1.84
C GLY A 82 -11.84 -2.73 -3.32
N ASN A 83 -11.95 -1.59 -4.01
CA ASN A 83 -11.71 -1.51 -5.43
C ASN A 83 -10.23 -1.56 -5.75
N SER A 84 -9.89 -2.12 -6.91
CA SER A 84 -8.53 -2.16 -7.43
C SER A 84 -8.54 -1.73 -8.88
N LEU A 85 -7.50 -0.98 -9.28
CA LEU A 85 -7.33 -0.54 -10.64
C LEU A 85 -5.88 -0.76 -11.05
N PHE A 86 -5.69 -1.25 -12.28
CA PHE A 86 -4.35 -1.52 -12.80
C PHE A 86 -4.15 -0.72 -14.08
N LEU A 87 -3.05 0.04 -14.13
CA LEU A 87 -2.73 0.90 -15.26
C LEU A 87 -1.39 0.48 -15.84
N THR A 88 -1.35 0.30 -17.16
CA THR A 88 -0.10 -0.01 -17.86
C THR A 88 0.44 1.28 -18.46
N GLN A 89 1.68 1.62 -18.14
CA GLN A 89 2.33 2.81 -18.66
C GLN A 89 3.01 2.51 -19.99
N ARG A 90 3.40 3.58 -20.70
CA ARG A 90 4.04 3.45 -22.02
C ARG A 90 5.34 2.66 -21.97
N ASN A 91 6.06 2.75 -20.85
CA ASN A 91 7.33 2.03 -20.67
C ASN A 91 7.13 0.55 -20.30
N GLY A 92 5.90 0.06 -20.28
CA GLY A 92 5.59 -1.32 -19.96
C GLY A 92 5.40 -1.60 -18.48
N PHE A 93 5.64 -0.62 -17.63
CA PHE A 93 5.40 -0.79 -16.20
C PHE A 93 3.92 -0.71 -15.89
N ARG A 94 3.50 -1.50 -14.91
CA ARG A 94 2.12 -1.52 -14.45
C ARG A 94 2.04 -0.94 -13.05
N ILE A 95 1.08 -0.04 -12.87
CA ILE A 95 0.80 0.57 -11.57
C ILE A 95 -0.49 -0.02 -11.04
N GLN A 96 -0.49 -0.35 -9.75
CA GLN A 96 -1.70 -0.79 -9.08
C GLN A 96 -2.19 0.30 -8.14
N LEU A 97 -3.49 0.58 -8.21
CA LEU A 97 -4.20 1.41 -7.24
C LEU A 97 -5.09 0.48 -6.42
N ARG A 98 -4.85 0.43 -5.13
CA ARG A 98 -5.54 -0.50 -4.26
C ARG A 98 -6.24 0.25 -3.15
N GLN A 99 -7.52 0.01 -3.01
CA GLN A 99 -8.33 0.63 -1.97
C GLN A 99 -8.65 -0.40 -0.89
N PHE A 100 -8.37 -0.04 0.35
CA PHE A 100 -8.68 -0.89 1.50
C PHE A 100 -9.50 -0.09 2.49
N LYS A 101 -10.39 -0.76 3.18
CA LYS A 101 -11.31 -0.14 4.12
C LYS A 101 -11.16 -0.77 5.49
N LYS A 102 -11.14 0.06 6.52
CA LYS A 102 -11.08 -0.43 7.89
C LYS A 102 -12.48 -0.81 8.34
N ALA A 103 -12.63 -2.04 8.83
CA ALA A 103 -13.90 -2.48 9.38
C ALA A 103 -14.19 -1.75 10.68
N ALA A 104 -15.49 -1.57 10.96
CA ALA A 104 -15.89 -1.00 12.25
C ALA A 104 -15.46 -1.95 13.37
N THR A 105 -14.96 -1.35 14.45
CA THR A 105 -14.59 -2.13 15.63
C THR A 105 -15.86 -2.61 16.31
N THR A 106 -15.99 -3.94 16.41
CA THR A 106 -17.09 -4.54 17.13
C THR A 106 -16.56 -5.16 18.41
N ASN A 107 -17.14 -4.80 19.49
CA ASN A 107 -16.79 -5.36 20.78
C ASN A 107 -17.78 -6.46 21.17
#